data_a5e373d66cd214b611964c1822318ccb
#
_entry.id   a5e373d66cd214b611964c1822318ccb
#
_cell.length_a   1.000
_cell.length_b   1.000
_cell.length_c   1.000
_cell.angle_alpha   90.00
_cell.angle_beta   90.00
_cell.angle_gamma   90.00
#
_symmetry.space_group_name_H-M   'P 1'
#
loop_
_entity.id
_entity.type
_entity.pdbx_description
1 polymer ?
#
loop_
_entity_poly.entity_id
_entity_poly.type
_entity_poly.pdbx_seq_one_letter_code
_entity_poly.pdbx_strand_id
1 'polypeptide(L)'
;MEFVHFLKNPKKYEELGAKIPKGALLVGPPGTGKTLLAKATAGESGVPFLSISGSDFMEMFVGVGPSRVRNLFQEARQCAPSIIFIDEIDAIGRARGRGGFSGGNDERESTLNQLLVEMDGFGTTSGIVVLAGTNRPDILDKALLRPGRFDRQISIDKPDIKGREQIFQIYLKKIKLDKEPSYYSHRLAALTPGFAGADIANVCNEAALIAARNEGTQVMMEHFEAAIDRVIGGLEKKNKVISKLERRTVAYHESGHAVAGWFLEHAEPLLKVTIVPRGTAALGFAQYVPNENLLMTKEQLFDMTCMTLGGRAAEQVLLGKISTGAQNDLEKVTKMTYAQVAVYGFSDKVGLLSFPQRDDAFEMTKPYSSKTGAIIDSEVREWVAKAYERTVQLIEEHKEQVAQIAELLLEKEVLHQDDLVRVLGERPFQSSELTNYDRFKLGFQEEDEKSGQIEEDRTAENDGSSPLEPEVVPT
;
A
#
# COMPACT_ATOMS: atom_id res chain seq x y z
N MET A 1 -6.30 22.75 6.41
CA MET A 1 -6.17 24.22 6.31
C MET A 1 -7.17 25.00 7.17
N GLU A 2 -8.47 24.65 7.26
CA GLU A 2 -9.45 25.36 8.09
C GLU A 2 -9.05 25.47 9.57
N PHE A 3 -8.59 24.37 10.20
CA PHE A 3 -8.12 24.41 11.59
C PHE A 3 -6.92 25.32 11.79
N VAL A 4 -5.99 25.37 10.84
CA VAL A 4 -4.84 26.27 10.87
C VAL A 4 -5.29 27.74 10.80
N HIS A 5 -6.19 28.04 9.87
CA HIS A 5 -6.76 29.37 9.73
C HIS A 5 -7.50 29.82 10.98
N PHE A 6 -8.28 28.90 11.55
CA PHE A 6 -9.01 29.19 12.79
C PHE A 6 -8.08 29.48 13.97
N LEU A 7 -7.09 28.57 14.19
CA LEU A 7 -6.16 28.75 15.32
C LEU A 7 -5.31 30.02 15.21
N LYS A 8 -5.01 30.44 13.97
CA LYS A 8 -4.32 31.73 13.73
C LYS A 8 -5.23 32.96 13.90
N ASN A 9 -6.49 32.87 13.53
CA ASN A 9 -7.42 34.02 13.49
C ASN A 9 -8.82 33.69 14.05
N PRO A 10 -8.96 33.35 15.33
CA PRO A 10 -10.26 32.92 15.90
C PRO A 10 -11.34 34.02 15.86
N LYS A 11 -10.97 35.27 16.06
CA LYS A 11 -11.91 36.42 16.10
C LYS A 11 -12.75 36.57 14.83
N LYS A 12 -12.15 36.35 13.66
CA LYS A 12 -12.84 36.45 12.37
C LYS A 12 -13.99 35.45 12.23
N TYR A 13 -13.87 34.30 12.83
CA TYR A 13 -14.91 33.25 12.82
C TYR A 13 -16.01 33.57 13.83
N GLU A 14 -15.66 34.11 14.98
CA GLU A 14 -16.60 34.54 16.02
C GLU A 14 -17.48 35.70 15.52
N GLU A 15 -16.89 36.71 14.86
CA GLU A 15 -17.61 37.85 14.27
C GLU A 15 -18.64 37.41 13.22
N LEU A 16 -18.36 36.35 12.47
CA LEU A 16 -19.28 35.79 11.48
C LEU A 16 -20.31 34.81 12.08
N GLY A 17 -20.24 34.54 13.39
CA GLY A 17 -21.13 33.60 14.08
C GLY A 17 -20.88 32.14 13.72
N ALA A 18 -19.70 31.81 13.15
CA ALA A 18 -19.36 30.46 12.77
C ALA A 18 -19.06 29.61 14.00
N LYS A 19 -19.70 28.45 14.10
CA LYS A 19 -19.35 27.42 15.09
C LYS A 19 -18.20 26.60 14.57
N ILE A 20 -17.07 26.62 15.29
CA ILE A 20 -15.87 25.93 14.90
C ILE A 20 -15.98 24.46 15.31
N PRO A 21 -15.58 23.52 14.45
CA PRO A 21 -15.52 22.11 14.81
C PRO A 21 -14.53 21.91 15.98
N LYS A 22 -14.98 21.26 17.05
CA LYS A 22 -14.14 20.97 18.22
C LYS A 22 -13.09 19.90 17.94
N GLY A 23 -13.38 19.02 16.99
CA GLY A 23 -12.48 17.91 16.68
C GLY A 23 -12.60 17.39 15.27
N ALA A 24 -11.54 16.69 14.81
CA ALA A 24 -11.52 15.94 13.58
C ALA A 24 -10.93 14.56 13.78
N LEU A 25 -11.52 13.58 13.12
CA LEU A 25 -11.06 12.21 13.06
C LEU A 25 -10.27 12.00 11.77
N LEU A 26 -8.98 11.65 11.89
CA LEU A 26 -8.11 11.28 10.80
C LEU A 26 -8.24 9.75 10.58
N VAL A 27 -8.81 9.38 9.45
CA VAL A 27 -9.11 7.99 9.10
C VAL A 27 -8.21 7.54 7.97
N GLY A 28 -7.63 6.37 8.06
CA GLY A 28 -6.87 5.81 6.94
C GLY A 28 -5.98 4.64 7.35
N PRO A 29 -5.41 3.93 6.37
CA PRO A 29 -4.52 2.81 6.61
C PRO A 29 -3.31 3.18 7.48
N PRO A 30 -2.66 2.20 8.13
CA PRO A 30 -1.43 2.47 8.87
C PRO A 30 -0.34 3.02 7.94
N GLY A 31 0.53 3.87 8.47
CA GLY A 31 1.65 4.43 7.71
C GLY A 31 1.33 5.56 6.74
N THR A 32 0.07 6.02 6.63
CA THR A 32 -0.34 7.10 5.73
C THR A 32 -0.02 8.52 6.24
N GLY A 33 0.55 8.63 7.44
CA GLY A 33 1.02 9.93 7.98
C GLY A 33 0.01 10.69 8.82
N LYS A 34 -0.99 10.04 9.42
CA LYS A 34 -1.99 10.68 10.31
C LYS A 34 -1.35 11.52 11.42
N THR A 35 -0.42 10.91 12.15
CA THR A 35 0.33 11.57 13.23
C THR A 35 1.20 12.72 12.71
N LEU A 36 1.81 12.55 11.53
CA LEU A 36 2.61 13.60 10.89
C LEU A 36 1.74 14.80 10.49
N LEU A 37 0.57 14.55 9.93
CA LEU A 37 -0.39 15.59 9.55
C LEU A 37 -0.87 16.39 10.77
N ALA A 38 -1.15 15.71 11.89
CA ALA A 38 -1.53 16.37 13.14
C ALA A 38 -0.40 17.26 13.67
N LYS A 39 0.84 16.77 13.68
CA LYS A 39 2.04 17.55 14.06
C LYS A 39 2.25 18.75 13.13
N ALA A 40 2.12 18.54 11.82
CA ALA A 40 2.25 19.61 10.83
C ALA A 40 1.16 20.71 11.01
N THR A 41 -0.06 20.31 11.36
CA THR A 41 -1.15 21.25 11.66
C THR A 41 -0.82 22.13 12.86
N ALA A 42 -0.25 21.56 13.92
CA ALA A 42 0.18 22.31 15.09
C ALA A 42 1.37 23.24 14.79
N GLY A 43 2.38 22.74 14.09
CA GLY A 43 3.54 23.53 13.68
C GLY A 43 3.16 24.70 12.78
N GLU A 44 2.29 24.47 11.79
CA GLU A 44 1.79 25.53 10.92
C GLU A 44 0.91 26.56 11.65
N SER A 45 0.17 26.13 12.66
CA SER A 45 -0.65 27.01 13.49
C SER A 45 0.16 27.77 14.55
N GLY A 46 1.37 27.30 14.88
CA GLY A 46 2.21 27.85 15.93
C GLY A 46 1.68 27.64 17.35
N VAL A 47 0.94 26.52 17.57
CA VAL A 47 0.32 26.20 18.86
C VAL A 47 0.93 24.95 19.51
N PRO A 48 0.87 24.81 20.84
CA PRO A 48 1.28 23.62 21.54
C PRO A 48 0.58 22.36 21.05
N PHE A 49 1.34 21.25 21.00
CA PHE A 49 0.88 19.94 20.54
C PHE A 49 1.01 18.91 21.66
N LEU A 50 -0.13 18.43 22.14
CA LEU A 50 -0.22 17.40 23.18
C LEU A 50 -0.59 16.10 22.50
N SER A 51 0.26 15.06 22.58
CA SER A 51 0.04 13.78 21.89
C SER A 51 0.01 12.63 22.89
N ILE A 52 -0.96 11.75 22.74
CA ILE A 52 -1.10 10.53 23.52
C ILE A 52 -1.61 9.41 22.61
N SER A 53 -1.24 8.16 22.91
CA SER A 53 -1.87 6.99 22.28
C SER A 53 -3.13 6.57 23.04
N GLY A 54 -4.15 6.12 22.32
CA GLY A 54 -5.35 5.53 22.94
C GLY A 54 -5.03 4.34 23.83
N SER A 55 -3.96 3.60 23.51
CA SER A 55 -3.46 2.50 24.34
C SER A 55 -2.92 2.95 25.70
N ASP A 56 -2.39 4.18 25.80
CA ASP A 56 -1.84 4.73 27.04
C ASP A 56 -2.92 5.01 28.10
N PHE A 57 -4.18 5.04 27.68
CA PHE A 57 -5.31 5.12 28.63
C PHE A 57 -5.73 3.78 29.19
N MET A 58 -5.25 2.67 28.59
CA MET A 58 -5.62 1.31 28.97
C MET A 58 -4.64 0.77 30.00
N GLU A 59 -5.03 0.84 31.27
CA GLU A 59 -4.26 0.24 32.37
C GLU A 59 -5.09 -0.76 33.16
N MET A 60 -4.40 -1.61 33.95
CA MET A 60 -5.05 -2.64 34.76
C MET A 60 -5.72 -2.06 36.02
N PHE A 61 -5.43 -0.83 36.39
CA PHE A 61 -5.95 -0.19 37.61
C PHE A 61 -7.17 0.69 37.29
N VAL A 62 -8.26 0.44 37.98
CA VAL A 62 -9.52 1.17 37.82
C VAL A 62 -9.36 2.67 38.10
N GLY A 63 -9.86 3.52 37.21
CA GLY A 63 -9.87 4.97 37.35
C GLY A 63 -8.64 5.71 36.84
N VAL A 64 -7.59 5.01 36.41
CA VAL A 64 -6.37 5.64 35.87
C VAL A 64 -6.63 6.24 34.49
N GLY A 65 -7.32 5.52 33.61
CA GLY A 65 -7.68 5.99 32.28
C GLY A 65 -8.49 7.31 32.29
N PRO A 66 -9.62 7.37 33.00
CA PRO A 66 -10.38 8.61 33.16
C PRO A 66 -9.60 9.76 33.77
N SER A 67 -8.70 9.47 34.73
CA SER A 67 -7.84 10.48 35.34
C SER A 67 -6.83 11.06 34.33
N ARG A 68 -6.22 10.23 33.49
CA ARG A 68 -5.31 10.69 32.42
C ARG A 68 -6.04 11.56 31.40
N VAL A 69 -7.26 11.21 31.03
CA VAL A 69 -8.09 12.05 30.14
C VAL A 69 -8.29 13.43 30.76
N ARG A 70 -8.72 13.51 32.03
CA ARG A 70 -8.89 14.78 32.72
C ARG A 70 -7.60 15.62 32.74
N ASN A 71 -6.48 15.01 33.09
CA ASN A 71 -5.19 15.67 33.15
C ASN A 71 -4.77 16.24 31.79
N LEU A 72 -4.92 15.46 30.72
CA LEU A 72 -4.63 15.87 29.34
C LEU A 72 -5.42 17.11 28.93
N PHE A 73 -6.74 17.13 29.19
CA PHE A 73 -7.58 18.27 28.88
C PHE A 73 -7.32 19.48 29.79
N GLN A 74 -6.95 19.26 31.04
CA GLN A 74 -6.55 20.32 31.96
C GLN A 74 -5.25 21.00 31.48
N GLU A 75 -4.25 20.22 31.07
CA GLU A 75 -3.00 20.72 30.49
C GLU A 75 -3.27 21.52 29.20
N ALA A 76 -4.13 20.99 28.32
CA ALA A 76 -4.52 21.69 27.09
C ALA A 76 -5.19 23.04 27.35
N ARG A 77 -6.01 23.14 28.42
CA ARG A 77 -6.64 24.40 28.81
C ARG A 77 -5.62 25.42 29.35
N GLN A 78 -4.57 24.94 30.03
CA GLN A 78 -3.52 25.83 30.57
C GLN A 78 -2.63 26.43 29.46
N CYS A 79 -2.44 25.70 28.36
CA CYS A 79 -1.63 26.13 27.24
C CYS A 79 -2.44 26.52 25.98
N ALA A 80 -3.72 26.84 26.16
CA ALA A 80 -4.57 27.24 25.04
C ALA A 80 -4.09 28.55 24.39
N PRO A 81 -4.16 28.73 23.06
CA PRO A 81 -4.67 27.75 22.07
C PRO A 81 -3.76 26.54 21.87
N SER A 82 -4.32 25.34 21.76
CA SER A 82 -3.56 24.10 21.69
C SER A 82 -4.25 23.03 20.84
N ILE A 83 -3.48 22.04 20.40
CA ILE A 83 -3.99 20.84 19.73
C ILE A 83 -3.73 19.63 20.59
N ILE A 84 -4.78 18.85 20.87
CA ILE A 84 -4.68 17.49 21.42
C ILE A 84 -4.72 16.50 20.28
N PHE A 85 -3.79 15.57 20.24
CA PHE A 85 -3.81 14.46 19.29
C PHE A 85 -3.87 13.12 20.03
N ILE A 86 -4.92 12.33 19.73
CA ILE A 86 -5.11 10.98 20.29
C ILE A 86 -4.92 9.99 19.15
N ASP A 87 -3.78 9.32 19.12
CA ASP A 87 -3.54 8.27 18.15
C ASP A 87 -4.21 6.96 18.56
N GLU A 88 -4.56 6.12 17.60
CA GLU A 88 -5.22 4.82 17.86
C GLU A 88 -6.45 4.94 18.78
N ILE A 89 -7.32 5.90 18.51
CA ILE A 89 -8.50 6.16 19.36
C ILE A 89 -9.42 4.94 19.46
N ASP A 90 -9.36 4.01 18.53
CA ASP A 90 -10.11 2.75 18.53
C ASP A 90 -9.75 1.84 19.73
N ALA A 91 -8.59 2.05 20.38
CA ALA A 91 -8.26 1.34 21.62
C ALA A 91 -9.29 1.61 22.73
N ILE A 92 -9.76 2.86 22.85
CA ILE A 92 -10.76 3.27 23.85
C ILE A 92 -12.15 3.49 23.25
N GLY A 93 -12.21 3.91 22.00
CA GLY A 93 -13.43 4.36 21.31
C GLY A 93 -14.27 3.27 20.67
N ARG A 94 -13.98 2.01 20.88
CA ARG A 94 -14.70 0.89 20.25
C ARG A 94 -16.15 0.81 20.74
N ALA A 95 -17.10 0.59 19.82
CA ALA A 95 -18.51 0.44 20.12
C ALA A 95 -18.79 -0.66 21.15
N ARG A 96 -19.80 -0.44 21.98
CA ARG A 96 -20.23 -1.36 23.05
C ARG A 96 -20.67 -2.68 22.46
N GLY A 97 -19.98 -3.78 22.80
CA GLY A 97 -20.42 -5.13 22.42
C GLY A 97 -21.57 -5.62 23.29
N ARG A 98 -22.59 -6.20 22.68
CA ARG A 98 -23.63 -6.96 23.42
C ARG A 98 -23.02 -8.29 23.91
N GLY A 99 -22.67 -8.34 25.17
CA GLY A 99 -22.37 -9.59 25.87
C GLY A 99 -20.88 -9.86 26.10
N GLY A 100 -20.54 -10.03 27.37
CA GLY A 100 -19.29 -10.61 27.85
C GLY A 100 -18.84 -9.99 29.16
N PHE A 101 -18.98 -10.69 30.23
CA PHE A 101 -18.39 -10.40 31.54
C PHE A 101 -16.87 -10.33 31.44
N SER A 102 -16.32 -9.13 31.46
CA SER A 102 -14.87 -8.95 31.69
C SER A 102 -14.59 -7.54 32.18
N GLY A 103 -13.97 -7.42 33.35
CA GLY A 103 -13.64 -6.13 34.01
C GLY A 103 -12.79 -5.15 33.21
N GLY A 104 -12.17 -5.59 32.10
CA GLY A 104 -11.45 -4.71 31.19
C GLY A 104 -12.35 -3.88 30.27
N ASN A 105 -13.63 -4.23 30.12
CA ASN A 105 -14.58 -3.42 29.34
C ASN A 105 -15.08 -2.20 30.12
N ASP A 106 -15.18 -2.29 31.44
CA ASP A 106 -15.71 -1.23 32.31
C ASP A 106 -14.73 -0.04 32.37
N GLU A 107 -13.42 -0.30 32.43
CA GLU A 107 -12.40 0.76 32.45
C GLU A 107 -12.33 1.49 31.11
N ARG A 108 -12.39 0.76 30.01
CA ARG A 108 -12.42 1.36 28.67
C ARG A 108 -13.67 2.22 28.47
N GLU A 109 -14.84 1.72 28.87
CA GLU A 109 -16.10 2.45 28.78
C GLU A 109 -16.09 3.69 29.66
N SER A 110 -15.54 3.60 30.87
CA SER A 110 -15.36 4.73 31.78
C SER A 110 -14.42 5.79 31.18
N THR A 111 -13.32 5.37 30.54
CA THR A 111 -12.37 6.26 29.87
C THR A 111 -13.02 6.94 28.67
N LEU A 112 -13.75 6.20 27.84
CA LEU A 112 -14.50 6.77 26.72
C LEU A 112 -15.53 7.80 27.19
N ASN A 113 -16.31 7.47 28.21
CA ASN A 113 -17.31 8.39 28.77
C ASN A 113 -16.65 9.66 29.32
N GLN A 114 -15.49 9.55 29.99
CA GLN A 114 -14.74 10.73 30.45
C GLN A 114 -14.26 11.57 29.26
N LEU A 115 -13.75 10.96 28.18
CA LEU A 115 -13.36 11.68 26.96
C LEU A 115 -14.54 12.46 26.37
N LEU A 116 -15.72 11.83 26.29
CA LEU A 116 -16.92 12.47 25.78
C LEU A 116 -17.35 13.66 26.67
N VAL A 117 -17.27 13.53 27.99
CA VAL A 117 -17.57 14.60 28.95
C VAL A 117 -16.59 15.75 28.77
N GLU A 118 -15.29 15.48 28.67
CA GLU A 118 -14.30 16.53 28.45
C GLU A 118 -14.50 17.27 27.12
N MET A 119 -14.82 16.55 26.05
CA MET A 119 -15.12 17.16 24.74
C MET A 119 -16.41 18.01 24.77
N ASP A 120 -17.43 17.58 25.51
CA ASP A 120 -18.66 18.38 25.66
C ASP A 120 -18.42 19.61 26.55
N GLY A 121 -17.51 19.51 27.51
CA GLY A 121 -17.27 20.51 28.57
C GLY A 121 -16.46 21.72 28.12
N PHE A 122 -15.80 21.73 26.97
CA PHE A 122 -15.15 22.97 26.48
C PHE A 122 -15.97 23.66 25.39
N GLY A 123 -16.02 24.99 25.47
CA GLY A 123 -16.71 25.83 24.51
C GLY A 123 -15.94 25.99 23.20
N THR A 124 -16.61 26.41 22.14
CA THR A 124 -15.98 26.73 20.84
C THR A 124 -14.97 27.87 20.92
N THR A 125 -14.99 28.67 21.98
CA THR A 125 -14.08 29.80 22.24
C THR A 125 -12.80 29.41 23.01
N SER A 126 -12.68 28.16 23.46
CA SER A 126 -11.53 27.73 24.28
C SER A 126 -10.20 27.60 23.52
N GLY A 127 -10.21 27.69 22.18
CA GLY A 127 -9.00 27.57 21.37
C GLY A 127 -8.36 26.16 21.35
N ILE A 128 -9.08 25.15 21.83
CA ILE A 128 -8.61 23.78 21.84
C ILE A 128 -9.21 23.02 20.67
N VAL A 129 -8.37 22.33 19.89
CA VAL A 129 -8.79 21.43 18.80
C VAL A 129 -8.32 20.01 19.14
N VAL A 130 -9.25 19.06 19.06
CA VAL A 130 -8.94 17.64 19.29
C VAL A 130 -8.84 16.91 17.95
N LEU A 131 -7.69 16.39 17.64
CA LEU A 131 -7.48 15.51 16.50
C LEU A 131 -7.35 14.06 16.99
N ALA A 132 -7.96 13.12 16.31
CA ALA A 132 -7.79 11.71 16.64
C ALA A 132 -7.44 10.91 15.39
N GLY A 133 -6.59 9.90 15.54
CA GLY A 133 -6.20 8.97 14.48
C GLY A 133 -6.82 7.59 14.68
N THR A 134 -7.32 6.98 13.61
CA THR A 134 -7.75 5.56 13.60
C THR A 134 -7.52 4.91 12.26
N ASN A 135 -7.25 3.61 12.30
CA ASN A 135 -7.22 2.76 11.12
C ASN A 135 -8.58 2.07 10.86
N ARG A 136 -9.47 2.08 11.85
CA ARG A 136 -10.73 1.32 11.86
C ARG A 136 -11.91 2.19 12.32
N PRO A 137 -12.43 3.07 11.45
CA PRO A 137 -13.56 3.94 11.80
C PRO A 137 -14.86 3.17 12.01
N ASP A 138 -14.98 1.99 11.42
CA ASP A 138 -16.14 1.09 11.45
C ASP A 138 -16.47 0.56 12.85
N ILE A 139 -15.46 0.40 13.71
CA ILE A 139 -15.62 -0.13 15.06
C ILE A 139 -15.85 0.95 16.12
N LEU A 140 -15.77 2.24 15.77
CA LEU A 140 -15.91 3.34 16.71
C LEU A 140 -17.35 3.50 17.20
N ASP A 141 -17.48 3.87 18.48
CA ASP A 141 -18.78 4.24 19.06
C ASP A 141 -19.32 5.50 18.35
N LYS A 142 -20.56 5.41 17.90
CA LYS A 142 -21.26 6.50 17.22
C LYS A 142 -21.37 7.76 18.07
N ALA A 143 -21.25 7.67 19.39
CA ALA A 143 -21.22 8.81 20.29
C ALA A 143 -20.02 9.72 20.05
N LEU A 144 -18.88 9.21 19.59
CA LEU A 144 -17.71 10.01 19.23
C LEU A 144 -17.95 10.88 17.97
N LEU A 145 -18.80 10.40 17.06
CA LEU A 145 -19.06 11.02 15.76
C LEU A 145 -20.25 12.01 15.79
N ARG A 146 -20.80 12.30 17.00
CA ARG A 146 -21.89 13.26 17.14
C ARG A 146 -21.38 14.70 16.97
N PRO A 147 -22.23 15.62 16.44
CA PRO A 147 -21.91 17.04 16.39
C PRO A 147 -21.47 17.59 17.74
N GLY A 148 -20.43 18.42 17.74
CA GLY A 148 -19.81 18.95 18.95
C GLY A 148 -18.66 18.10 19.52
N ARG A 149 -18.29 17.00 18.85
CA ARG A 149 -17.18 16.11 19.20
C ARG A 149 -16.26 15.97 18.00
N PHE A 150 -16.16 14.80 17.37
CA PHE A 150 -15.44 14.64 16.10
C PHE A 150 -16.40 14.94 14.93
N ASP A 151 -16.65 16.20 14.71
CA ASP A 151 -17.60 16.69 13.71
C ASP A 151 -17.14 16.39 12.28
N ARG A 152 -15.85 16.24 12.08
CA ARG A 152 -15.25 16.03 10.77
C ARG A 152 -14.48 14.72 10.71
N GLN A 153 -14.70 14.00 9.65
CA GLN A 153 -13.89 12.85 9.28
C GLN A 153 -13.05 13.22 8.07
N ILE A 154 -11.74 13.03 8.18
CA ILE A 154 -10.78 13.32 7.11
C ILE A 154 -10.14 12.00 6.72
N SER A 155 -10.49 11.50 5.53
CA SER A 155 -9.87 10.31 4.97
C SER A 155 -8.48 10.65 4.46
N ILE A 156 -7.50 9.83 4.83
CA ILE A 156 -6.11 9.90 4.38
C ILE A 156 -5.80 8.58 3.72
N ASP A 157 -5.98 8.56 2.41
CA ASP A 157 -5.74 7.37 1.61
C ASP A 157 -4.25 7.13 1.36
N LYS A 158 -3.92 5.96 0.81
CA LYS A 158 -2.57 5.71 0.33
C LYS A 158 -2.27 6.66 -0.83
N PRO A 159 -1.02 7.13 -0.95
CA PRO A 159 -0.65 8.07 -2.01
C PRO A 159 -0.75 7.42 -3.40
N ASP A 160 -1.22 8.18 -4.37
CA ASP A 160 -1.15 7.88 -5.79
C ASP A 160 0.31 7.93 -6.30
N ILE A 161 0.54 7.62 -7.57
CA ILE A 161 1.89 7.59 -8.13
C ILE A 161 2.62 8.94 -7.98
N LYS A 162 1.92 10.07 -8.16
CA LYS A 162 2.51 11.41 -7.99
C LYS A 162 2.82 11.71 -6.52
N GLY A 163 1.93 11.34 -5.63
CA GLY A 163 2.15 11.45 -4.18
C GLY A 163 3.33 10.60 -3.73
N ARG A 164 3.48 9.37 -4.23
CA ARG A 164 4.64 8.52 -3.92
C ARG A 164 5.93 9.14 -4.43
N GLU A 165 5.93 9.67 -5.65
CA GLU A 165 7.08 10.38 -6.22
C GLU A 165 7.54 11.53 -5.33
N GLN A 166 6.61 12.39 -4.89
CA GLN A 166 6.91 13.50 -3.98
C GLN A 166 7.45 13.02 -2.63
N ILE A 167 6.89 11.92 -2.08
CA ILE A 167 7.38 11.34 -0.83
C ILE A 167 8.79 10.78 -1.02
N PHE A 168 9.06 10.07 -2.13
CA PHE A 168 10.42 9.60 -2.45
C PHE A 168 11.40 10.77 -2.53
N GLN A 169 11.08 11.87 -3.20
CA GLN A 169 11.94 13.04 -3.29
C GLN A 169 12.34 13.59 -1.92
N ILE A 170 11.44 13.57 -0.94
CA ILE A 170 11.73 14.02 0.44
C ILE A 170 12.78 13.13 1.11
N TYR A 171 12.67 11.80 0.96
CA TYR A 171 13.59 10.86 1.59
C TYR A 171 14.91 10.75 0.82
N LEU A 172 14.88 10.78 -0.51
CA LEU A 172 16.07 10.67 -1.37
C LEU A 172 17.04 11.84 -1.19
N LYS A 173 16.55 13.05 -0.90
CA LYS A 173 17.40 14.22 -0.57
C LYS A 173 18.29 14.01 0.66
N LYS A 174 17.98 13.04 1.51
CA LYS A 174 18.75 12.72 2.73
C LYS A 174 19.76 11.61 2.52
N ILE A 175 19.80 10.99 1.35
CA ILE A 175 20.61 9.83 1.00
C ILE A 175 21.69 10.26 0.01
N LYS A 176 22.88 9.70 0.13
CA LYS A 176 23.96 9.93 -0.81
C LYS A 176 23.75 9.04 -2.04
N LEU A 177 23.26 9.64 -3.11
CA LEU A 177 22.95 8.98 -4.38
C LEU A 177 24.09 9.22 -5.39
N ASP A 178 24.16 8.36 -6.42
CA ASP A 178 25.06 8.53 -7.58
C ASP A 178 24.45 9.46 -8.65
N LYS A 179 23.10 9.58 -8.69
CA LYS A 179 22.35 10.44 -9.60
C LYS A 179 21.38 11.36 -8.83
N GLU A 180 20.78 12.30 -9.55
CA GLU A 180 19.79 13.22 -8.98
C GLU A 180 18.57 12.48 -8.38
N PRO A 181 18.00 13.00 -7.27
CA PRO A 181 16.81 12.39 -6.63
C PRO A 181 15.62 12.23 -7.57
N SER A 182 15.44 13.10 -8.57
CA SER A 182 14.39 13.05 -9.59
C SER A 182 14.47 11.78 -10.44
N TYR A 183 15.67 11.37 -10.80
CA TYR A 183 15.93 10.12 -11.54
C TYR A 183 15.34 8.90 -10.84
N TYR A 184 15.48 8.84 -9.51
CA TYR A 184 14.99 7.73 -8.71
C TYR A 184 13.51 7.83 -8.39
N SER A 185 13.03 9.03 -8.02
CA SER A 185 11.69 9.22 -7.47
C SER A 185 10.58 8.75 -8.40
N HIS A 186 10.69 9.08 -9.69
CA HIS A 186 9.70 8.68 -10.70
C HIS A 186 9.66 7.16 -10.89
N ARG A 187 10.83 6.53 -11.02
CA ARG A 187 10.97 5.08 -11.22
C ARG A 187 10.49 4.30 -10.00
N LEU A 188 10.92 4.71 -8.80
CA LEU A 188 10.52 4.06 -7.56
C LEU A 188 9.03 4.20 -7.29
N ALA A 189 8.42 5.32 -7.64
CA ALA A 189 6.98 5.52 -7.51
C ALA A 189 6.18 4.53 -8.38
N ALA A 190 6.67 4.24 -9.59
CA ALA A 190 6.05 3.24 -10.46
C ALA A 190 6.21 1.80 -9.94
N LEU A 191 7.35 1.49 -9.29
CA LEU A 191 7.66 0.16 -8.75
C LEU A 191 6.98 -0.14 -7.41
N THR A 192 6.38 0.85 -6.74
CA THR A 192 5.81 0.71 -5.39
C THR A 192 4.32 1.04 -5.31
N PRO A 193 3.47 0.44 -6.17
CA PRO A 193 2.03 0.68 -6.11
C PRO A 193 1.47 0.24 -4.76
N GLY A 194 0.51 1.00 -4.22
CA GLY A 194 -0.13 0.70 -2.96
C GLY A 194 0.74 0.87 -1.70
N PHE A 195 1.96 1.41 -1.82
CA PHE A 195 2.81 1.71 -0.66
C PHE A 195 2.31 2.97 0.06
N ALA A 196 2.34 2.91 1.40
CA ALA A 196 2.13 4.08 2.24
C ALA A 196 3.44 4.86 2.45
N GLY A 197 3.35 6.06 3.01
CA GLY A 197 4.55 6.87 3.28
C GLY A 197 5.58 6.19 4.19
N ALA A 198 5.12 5.38 5.14
CA ALA A 198 6.02 4.60 6.01
C ALA A 198 6.76 3.49 5.23
N ASP A 199 6.10 2.84 4.27
CA ASP A 199 6.72 1.81 3.44
C ASP A 199 7.82 2.43 2.56
N ILE A 200 7.57 3.61 1.99
CA ILE A 200 8.53 4.37 1.19
C ILE A 200 9.74 4.77 2.04
N ALA A 201 9.52 5.27 3.24
CA ALA A 201 10.60 5.58 4.17
C ALA A 201 11.45 4.36 4.50
N ASN A 202 10.80 3.20 4.69
CA ASN A 202 11.47 1.94 4.95
C ASN A 202 12.30 1.47 3.75
N VAL A 203 11.76 1.55 2.52
CA VAL A 203 12.52 1.24 1.30
C VAL A 203 13.78 2.10 1.19
N CYS A 204 13.66 3.39 1.40
CA CYS A 204 14.81 4.31 1.34
C CYS A 204 15.87 3.97 2.40
N ASN A 205 15.46 3.65 3.61
CA ASN A 205 16.36 3.24 4.68
C ASN A 205 17.02 1.88 4.38
N GLU A 206 16.24 0.88 3.94
CA GLU A 206 16.75 -0.43 3.58
C GLU A 206 17.73 -0.38 2.41
N ALA A 207 17.49 0.46 1.40
CA ALA A 207 18.41 0.66 0.28
C ALA A 207 19.78 1.20 0.78
N ALA A 208 19.77 2.17 1.68
CA ALA A 208 20.99 2.70 2.28
C ALA A 208 21.72 1.63 3.11
N LEU A 209 21.00 0.81 3.88
CA LEU A 209 21.57 -0.30 4.65
C LEU A 209 22.18 -1.38 3.74
N ILE A 210 21.53 -1.69 2.61
CA ILE A 210 22.06 -2.66 1.62
C ILE A 210 23.34 -2.11 0.98
N ALA A 211 23.35 -0.85 0.57
CA ALA A 211 24.53 -0.20 0.00
C ALA A 211 25.71 -0.20 1.00
N ALA A 212 25.45 0.16 2.26
CA ALA A 212 26.48 0.16 3.30
C ALA A 212 27.03 -1.25 3.58
N ARG A 213 26.17 -2.27 3.60
CA ARG A 213 26.59 -3.66 3.79
C ARG A 213 27.45 -4.18 2.62
N ASN A 214 27.21 -3.68 1.42
CA ASN A 214 27.98 -4.04 0.22
C ASN A 214 29.23 -3.15 0.04
N GLU A 215 29.63 -2.38 1.09
CA GLU A 215 30.76 -1.47 1.07
C GLU A 215 30.66 -0.37 -0.03
N GLY A 216 29.45 -0.08 -0.46
CA GLY A 216 29.15 0.95 -1.45
C GLY A 216 29.32 2.36 -0.85
N THR A 217 29.83 3.30 -1.65
CA THR A 217 29.99 4.70 -1.27
C THR A 217 28.76 5.55 -1.57
N GLN A 218 27.87 5.05 -2.41
CA GLN A 218 26.62 5.68 -2.87
C GLN A 218 25.52 4.65 -3.02
N VAL A 219 24.27 5.11 -2.97
CA VAL A 219 23.10 4.25 -3.18
C VAL A 219 22.68 4.34 -4.65
N MET A 220 22.57 3.18 -5.29
CA MET A 220 22.20 3.03 -6.71
C MET A 220 20.85 2.32 -6.85
N MET A 221 20.31 2.26 -8.07
CA MET A 221 19.01 1.66 -8.37
C MET A 221 18.87 0.21 -7.91
N GLU A 222 19.93 -0.59 -8.07
CA GLU A 222 19.98 -1.99 -7.64
C GLU A 222 19.73 -2.16 -6.12
N HIS A 223 20.21 -1.21 -5.31
CA HIS A 223 19.99 -1.22 -3.86
C HIS A 223 18.51 -0.94 -3.51
N PHE A 224 17.87 -0.04 -4.27
CA PHE A 224 16.42 0.24 -4.10
C PHE A 224 15.56 -0.95 -4.55
N GLU A 225 15.88 -1.58 -5.66
CA GLU A 225 15.17 -2.78 -6.13
C GLU A 225 15.28 -3.92 -5.12
N ALA A 226 16.49 -4.16 -4.59
CA ALA A 226 16.70 -5.14 -3.53
C ALA A 226 15.95 -4.79 -2.23
N ALA A 227 15.84 -3.49 -1.91
CA ALA A 227 15.08 -3.01 -0.76
C ALA A 227 13.57 -3.21 -0.95
N ILE A 228 13.03 -2.91 -2.13
CA ILE A 228 11.63 -3.16 -2.48
C ILE A 228 11.32 -4.65 -2.36
N ASP A 229 12.15 -5.50 -2.95
CA ASP A 229 12.01 -6.96 -2.83
C ASP A 229 11.98 -7.43 -1.37
N ARG A 230 12.82 -6.82 -0.52
CA ARG A 230 12.90 -7.15 0.91
C ARG A 230 11.66 -6.69 1.67
N VAL A 231 11.11 -5.53 1.33
CA VAL A 231 9.90 -5.00 1.97
C VAL A 231 8.67 -5.80 1.56
N ILE A 232 8.55 -6.20 0.30
CA ILE A 232 7.42 -6.97 -0.23
C ILE A 232 7.52 -8.45 0.16
N GLY A 233 8.66 -9.09 -0.13
CA GLY A 233 8.87 -10.53 0.00
C GLY A 233 9.51 -10.98 1.31
N GLY A 234 10.00 -10.04 2.14
CA GLY A 234 10.76 -10.34 3.35
C GLY A 234 12.25 -10.65 3.09
N LEU A 235 12.95 -11.01 4.15
CA LEU A 235 14.37 -11.34 4.09
C LEU A 235 14.64 -12.61 3.28
N GLU A 236 15.66 -12.56 2.43
CA GLU A 236 16.18 -13.72 1.72
C GLU A 236 16.72 -14.77 2.71
N LYS A 237 16.31 -16.03 2.52
CA LYS A 237 16.76 -17.16 3.34
C LYS A 237 17.95 -17.86 2.70
N LYS A 238 19.15 -17.41 3.02
CA LYS A 238 20.40 -18.01 2.51
C LYS A 238 20.63 -19.46 2.97
N ASN A 239 20.00 -19.89 4.06
CA ASN A 239 20.26 -21.19 4.70
C ASN A 239 19.17 -22.24 4.44
N LYS A 240 18.18 -21.98 3.58
CA LYS A 240 17.16 -22.97 3.26
C LYS A 240 17.68 -23.89 2.16
N VAL A 241 18.03 -25.10 2.53
CA VAL A 241 18.38 -26.15 1.58
C VAL A 241 17.09 -26.63 0.92
N ILE A 242 16.89 -26.23 -0.33
CA ILE A 242 15.77 -26.70 -1.17
C ILE A 242 16.32 -27.83 -2.03
N SER A 243 15.59 -28.95 -2.10
CA SER A 243 15.96 -30.06 -2.98
C SER A 243 15.86 -29.62 -4.45
N LYS A 244 16.66 -30.26 -5.31
CA LYS A 244 16.60 -29.98 -6.77
C LYS A 244 15.20 -30.16 -7.34
N LEU A 245 14.44 -31.14 -6.81
CA LEU A 245 13.07 -31.40 -7.24
C LEU A 245 12.12 -30.31 -6.82
N GLU A 246 12.20 -29.84 -5.58
CA GLU A 246 11.38 -28.70 -5.10
C GLU A 246 11.71 -27.42 -5.86
N ARG A 247 13.00 -27.13 -6.07
CA ARG A 247 13.43 -25.96 -6.85
C ARG A 247 12.87 -25.99 -8.27
N ARG A 248 12.86 -27.16 -8.91
CA ARG A 248 12.25 -27.35 -10.22
C ARG A 248 10.74 -27.11 -10.16
N THR A 249 10.04 -27.66 -9.19
CA THR A 249 8.60 -27.47 -9.01
C THR A 249 8.27 -25.99 -8.85
N VAL A 250 9.03 -25.26 -8.02
CA VAL A 250 8.85 -23.80 -7.84
C VAL A 250 9.09 -23.05 -9.15
N ALA A 251 10.15 -23.38 -9.91
CA ALA A 251 10.44 -22.72 -11.17
C ALA A 251 9.30 -22.87 -12.18
N TYR A 252 8.74 -24.06 -12.31
CA TYR A 252 7.59 -24.31 -13.20
C TYR A 252 6.32 -23.63 -12.70
N HIS A 253 6.10 -23.59 -11.39
CA HIS A 253 4.99 -22.90 -10.76
C HIS A 253 5.01 -21.38 -11.06
N GLU A 254 6.13 -20.72 -10.77
CA GLU A 254 6.30 -19.28 -11.03
C GLU A 254 6.25 -18.94 -12.53
N SER A 255 6.79 -19.83 -13.37
CA SER A 255 6.69 -19.68 -14.83
C SER A 255 5.25 -19.77 -15.32
N GLY A 256 4.41 -20.59 -14.68
CA GLY A 256 2.99 -20.67 -14.97
C GLY A 256 2.27 -19.35 -14.71
N HIS A 257 2.54 -18.70 -13.60
CA HIS A 257 2.01 -17.38 -13.31
C HIS A 257 2.49 -16.34 -14.33
N ALA A 258 3.77 -16.36 -14.65
CA ALA A 258 4.38 -15.42 -15.59
C ALA A 258 3.77 -15.53 -16.99
N VAL A 259 3.67 -16.71 -17.53
CA VAL A 259 3.13 -16.96 -18.88
C VAL A 259 1.62 -16.71 -18.93
N ALA A 260 0.87 -17.13 -17.91
CA ALA A 260 -0.55 -16.84 -17.84
C ALA A 260 -0.81 -15.32 -17.82
N GLY A 261 -0.09 -14.55 -17.00
CA GLY A 261 -0.20 -13.10 -16.97
C GLY A 261 0.25 -12.42 -18.26
N TRP A 262 1.19 -13.01 -19.02
CA TRP A 262 1.66 -12.45 -20.29
C TRP A 262 0.61 -12.52 -21.40
N PHE A 263 -0.11 -13.62 -21.48
CA PHE A 263 -1.07 -13.91 -22.53
C PHE A 263 -2.54 -13.66 -22.15
N LEU A 264 -2.81 -13.02 -21.01
CA LEU A 264 -4.13 -12.53 -20.62
C LEU A 264 -4.20 -11.01 -20.78
N GLU A 265 -5.29 -10.54 -21.43
CA GLU A 265 -5.43 -9.13 -21.80
C GLU A 265 -5.45 -8.19 -20.61
N HIS A 266 -6.21 -8.56 -19.58
CA HIS A 266 -6.43 -7.71 -18.40
C HIS A 266 -5.53 -8.06 -17.22
N ALA A 267 -4.59 -9.00 -17.41
CA ALA A 267 -3.62 -9.32 -16.36
C ALA A 267 -2.57 -8.21 -16.23
N GLU A 268 -2.10 -8.00 -15.01
CA GLU A 268 -1.10 -6.99 -14.70
C GLU A 268 0.25 -7.34 -15.34
N PRO A 269 0.97 -6.35 -15.89
CA PRO A 269 2.30 -6.57 -16.46
C PRO A 269 3.27 -7.11 -15.41
N LEU A 270 3.97 -8.19 -15.77
CA LEU A 270 4.98 -8.79 -14.93
C LEU A 270 6.29 -8.00 -15.03
N LEU A 271 6.81 -7.59 -13.90
CA LEU A 271 8.09 -6.88 -13.80
C LEU A 271 9.26 -7.85 -13.59
N LYS A 272 9.08 -8.83 -12.69
CA LYS A 272 10.15 -9.72 -12.23
C LYS A 272 9.59 -11.03 -11.69
N VAL A 273 10.30 -12.13 -11.96
CA VAL A 273 10.02 -13.45 -11.38
C VAL A 273 11.28 -13.97 -10.70
N THR A 274 11.15 -14.56 -9.54
CA THR A 274 12.28 -15.14 -8.80
C THR A 274 11.89 -16.43 -8.08
N ILE A 275 12.84 -17.34 -8.04
CA ILE A 275 12.76 -18.59 -7.24
C ILE A 275 13.63 -18.54 -5.99
N VAL A 276 14.16 -17.36 -5.65
CA VAL A 276 14.91 -17.14 -4.42
C VAL A 276 13.96 -17.15 -3.22
N PRO A 277 14.13 -18.06 -2.25
CA PRO A 277 13.22 -18.17 -1.10
C PRO A 277 13.29 -16.94 -0.23
N ARG A 278 12.11 -16.36 0.10
CA ARG A 278 11.98 -15.18 0.96
C ARG A 278 10.95 -15.38 2.06
N GLY A 279 11.06 -14.65 3.14
CA GLY A 279 10.08 -14.64 4.22
C GLY A 279 9.85 -15.99 4.90
N THR A 280 8.66 -16.19 5.46
CA THR A 280 8.33 -17.39 6.24
C THR A 280 7.80 -18.54 5.42
N ALA A 281 7.21 -18.31 4.26
CA ALA A 281 6.48 -19.32 3.49
C ALA A 281 6.77 -19.32 1.97
N ALA A 282 7.17 -18.20 1.37
CA ALA A 282 7.34 -18.11 -0.08
C ALA A 282 8.62 -18.82 -0.55
N LEU A 283 8.48 -19.76 -1.48
CA LEU A 283 9.60 -20.44 -2.15
C LEU A 283 9.98 -19.78 -3.46
N GLY A 284 9.07 -19.01 -4.05
CA GLY A 284 9.22 -18.18 -5.23
C GLY A 284 8.36 -16.93 -5.10
N PHE A 285 8.52 -15.99 -6.01
CA PHE A 285 7.81 -14.72 -5.96
C PHE A 285 7.79 -14.07 -7.34
N ALA A 286 6.60 -13.68 -7.78
CA ALA A 286 6.39 -12.89 -8.98
C ALA A 286 5.95 -11.48 -8.59
N GLN A 287 6.63 -10.46 -9.12
CA GLN A 287 6.27 -9.07 -8.91
C GLN A 287 5.55 -8.53 -10.14
N TYR A 288 4.34 -8.07 -9.93
CA TYR A 288 3.52 -7.40 -10.93
C TYR A 288 3.50 -5.89 -10.68
N VAL A 289 3.18 -5.13 -11.71
CA VAL A 289 2.89 -3.70 -11.59
C VAL A 289 1.38 -3.54 -11.61
N PRO A 290 0.71 -3.50 -10.45
CA PRO A 290 -0.74 -3.40 -10.41
C PRO A 290 -1.20 -2.06 -10.99
N ASN A 291 -2.28 -2.10 -11.76
CA ASN A 291 -3.01 -0.91 -12.16
C ASN A 291 -3.76 -0.38 -10.93
N GLU A 292 -3.60 0.90 -10.63
CA GLU A 292 -4.29 1.55 -9.50
C GLU A 292 -5.74 1.92 -9.86
N ASN A 293 -6.44 1.01 -10.53
CA ASN A 293 -7.82 1.21 -10.91
C ASN A 293 -8.73 1.08 -9.68
N LEU A 294 -9.55 2.10 -9.45
CA LEU A 294 -10.55 2.11 -8.39
C LEU A 294 -11.73 1.17 -8.67
N LEU A 295 -11.98 0.87 -9.94
CA LEU A 295 -13.05 -0.02 -10.39
C LEU A 295 -12.46 -1.13 -11.23
N MET A 296 -12.95 -2.35 -11.03
CA MET A 296 -12.55 -3.53 -11.79
C MET A 296 -13.78 -4.18 -12.43
N THR A 297 -13.65 -4.56 -13.69
CA THR A 297 -14.71 -5.30 -14.41
C THR A 297 -14.68 -6.79 -14.09
N LYS A 298 -15.74 -7.49 -14.47
CA LYS A 298 -15.83 -8.94 -14.30
C LYS A 298 -14.74 -9.68 -15.09
N GLU A 299 -14.43 -9.19 -16.29
CA GLU A 299 -13.39 -9.73 -17.17
C GLU A 299 -11.99 -9.54 -16.56
N GLN A 300 -11.71 -8.37 -16.00
CA GLN A 300 -10.44 -8.11 -15.30
C GLN A 300 -10.24 -9.06 -14.11
N LEU A 301 -11.27 -9.25 -13.30
CA LEU A 301 -11.21 -10.17 -12.16
C LEU A 301 -11.11 -11.65 -12.61
N PHE A 302 -11.70 -12.00 -13.74
CA PHE A 302 -11.55 -13.34 -14.31
C PHE A 302 -10.12 -13.60 -14.77
N ASP A 303 -9.50 -12.67 -15.49
CA ASP A 303 -8.12 -12.80 -15.94
C ASP A 303 -7.12 -12.84 -14.75
N MET A 304 -7.36 -12.03 -13.70
CA MET A 304 -6.59 -12.11 -12.47
C MET A 304 -6.72 -13.47 -11.79
N THR A 305 -7.92 -14.06 -11.80
CA THR A 305 -8.17 -15.39 -11.27
C THR A 305 -7.39 -16.45 -12.07
N CYS A 306 -7.44 -16.38 -13.40
CA CYS A 306 -6.68 -17.26 -14.29
C CYS A 306 -5.17 -17.14 -14.06
N MET A 307 -4.64 -15.92 -13.99
CA MET A 307 -3.23 -15.66 -13.72
C MET A 307 -2.80 -16.27 -12.37
N THR A 308 -3.61 -16.09 -11.32
CA THR A 308 -3.33 -16.66 -9.99
C THR A 308 -3.36 -18.20 -9.98
N LEU A 309 -4.13 -18.83 -10.86
CA LEU A 309 -4.18 -20.28 -11.02
C LEU A 309 -3.08 -20.83 -11.91
N GLY A 310 -2.30 -19.95 -12.58
CA GLY A 310 -1.26 -20.31 -13.53
C GLY A 310 -0.21 -21.26 -12.99
N GLY A 311 0.25 -21.06 -11.75
CA GLY A 311 1.22 -21.93 -11.09
C GLY A 311 0.73 -23.35 -10.93
N ARG A 312 -0.48 -23.53 -10.44
CA ARG A 312 -1.13 -24.85 -10.28
C ARG A 312 -1.33 -25.54 -11.62
N ALA A 313 -1.75 -24.80 -12.65
CA ALA A 313 -1.95 -25.35 -13.99
C ALA A 313 -0.62 -25.80 -14.61
N ALA A 314 0.45 -25.02 -14.45
CA ALA A 314 1.78 -25.41 -14.94
C ALA A 314 2.31 -26.67 -14.28
N GLU A 315 2.15 -26.83 -12.97
CA GLU A 315 2.50 -28.07 -12.27
C GLU A 315 1.75 -29.29 -12.86
N GLN A 316 0.44 -29.13 -13.08
CA GLN A 316 -0.38 -30.20 -13.63
C GLN A 316 0.02 -30.58 -15.07
N VAL A 317 0.18 -29.59 -15.95
CA VAL A 317 0.40 -29.82 -17.39
C VAL A 317 1.83 -30.28 -17.69
N LEU A 318 2.85 -29.69 -17.03
CA LEU A 318 4.25 -29.94 -17.35
C LEU A 318 4.92 -30.98 -16.44
N LEU A 319 4.57 -31.01 -15.16
CA LEU A 319 5.16 -31.94 -14.21
C LEU A 319 4.28 -33.17 -13.96
N GLY A 320 2.99 -33.13 -14.33
CA GLY A 320 2.02 -34.21 -14.09
C GLY A 320 1.73 -34.48 -12.61
N LYS A 321 2.22 -33.62 -11.71
CA LYS A 321 2.05 -33.74 -10.26
C LYS A 321 1.79 -32.34 -9.70
N ILE A 322 0.82 -32.26 -8.79
CA ILE A 322 0.44 -31.02 -8.10
C ILE A 322 1.02 -31.02 -6.69
N SER A 323 1.49 -29.86 -6.25
CA SER A 323 2.07 -29.66 -4.93
C SER A 323 1.19 -28.83 -4.01
N THR A 324 1.59 -28.70 -2.76
CA THR A 324 0.97 -27.79 -1.78
C THR A 324 1.33 -26.31 -2.02
N GLY A 325 2.22 -26.00 -2.97
CA GLY A 325 2.70 -24.64 -3.25
C GLY A 325 1.59 -23.66 -3.62
N ALA A 326 0.54 -24.13 -4.25
CA ALA A 326 -0.60 -23.31 -4.65
C ALA A 326 -1.58 -22.95 -3.52
N GLN A 327 -1.29 -23.25 -2.24
CA GLN A 327 -2.23 -22.98 -1.13
C GLN A 327 -2.61 -21.49 -1.05
N ASN A 328 -1.63 -20.60 -1.08
CA ASN A 328 -1.87 -19.16 -0.98
C ASN A 328 -2.65 -18.62 -2.19
N ASP A 329 -2.39 -19.15 -3.38
CA ASP A 329 -3.07 -18.76 -4.61
C ASP A 329 -4.52 -19.20 -4.59
N LEU A 330 -4.80 -20.43 -4.14
CA LEU A 330 -6.16 -20.93 -3.96
C LEU A 330 -6.93 -20.10 -2.90
N GLU A 331 -6.26 -19.67 -1.83
CA GLU A 331 -6.88 -18.79 -0.84
C GLU A 331 -7.26 -17.44 -1.43
N LYS A 332 -6.34 -16.81 -2.20
CA LYS A 332 -6.61 -15.55 -2.91
C LYS A 332 -7.76 -15.69 -3.89
N VAL A 333 -7.74 -16.74 -4.74
CA VAL A 333 -8.78 -17.04 -5.72
C VAL A 333 -10.13 -17.23 -5.04
N THR A 334 -10.17 -17.98 -3.95
CA THR A 334 -11.40 -18.21 -3.17
C THR A 334 -11.96 -16.89 -2.65
N LYS A 335 -11.16 -16.08 -1.97
CA LYS A 335 -11.59 -14.77 -1.45
C LYS A 335 -12.09 -13.85 -2.56
N MET A 336 -11.37 -13.78 -3.68
CA MET A 336 -11.72 -12.92 -4.83
C MET A 336 -13.03 -13.38 -5.47
N THR A 337 -13.23 -14.68 -5.67
CA THR A 337 -14.44 -15.22 -6.30
C THR A 337 -15.65 -15.09 -5.36
N TYR A 338 -15.47 -15.32 -4.06
CA TYR A 338 -16.52 -15.06 -3.07
C TYR A 338 -16.96 -13.58 -3.09
N ALA A 339 -16.02 -12.65 -3.18
CA ALA A 339 -16.34 -11.22 -3.27
C ALA A 339 -17.15 -10.91 -4.53
N GLN A 340 -16.79 -11.48 -5.68
CA GLN A 340 -17.54 -11.29 -6.94
C GLN A 340 -18.98 -11.80 -6.83
N VAL A 341 -19.18 -12.97 -6.24
CA VAL A 341 -20.50 -13.62 -6.14
C VAL A 341 -21.36 -13.02 -5.03
N ALA A 342 -20.78 -12.80 -3.84
CA ALA A 342 -21.53 -12.46 -2.64
C ALA A 342 -21.53 -10.95 -2.31
N VAL A 343 -20.55 -10.17 -2.81
CA VAL A 343 -20.40 -8.76 -2.45
C VAL A 343 -20.67 -7.84 -3.62
N TYR A 344 -20.14 -8.15 -4.82
CA TYR A 344 -20.22 -7.26 -5.98
C TYR A 344 -21.48 -7.50 -6.83
N GLY A 345 -22.26 -8.57 -6.54
CA GLY A 345 -23.49 -8.85 -7.26
C GLY A 345 -23.30 -9.29 -8.73
N PHE A 346 -22.15 -9.92 -9.05
CA PHE A 346 -21.82 -10.33 -10.42
C PHE A 346 -22.46 -11.67 -10.84
N SER A 347 -23.09 -12.40 -9.92
CA SER A 347 -23.76 -13.65 -10.19
C SER A 347 -25.27 -13.45 -10.43
N ASP A 348 -25.75 -13.86 -11.60
CA ASP A 348 -27.18 -13.82 -11.92
C ASP A 348 -28.01 -14.76 -11.03
N LYS A 349 -27.42 -15.87 -10.56
CA LYS A 349 -28.11 -16.83 -9.68
C LYS A 349 -28.33 -16.30 -8.26
N VAL A 350 -27.40 -15.50 -7.75
CA VAL A 350 -27.53 -14.82 -6.45
C VAL A 350 -28.33 -13.53 -6.59
N GLY A 351 -28.23 -12.86 -7.75
CA GLY A 351 -28.89 -11.60 -8.07
C GLY A 351 -28.11 -10.38 -7.57
N LEU A 352 -28.74 -9.19 -7.68
CA LEU A 352 -28.15 -7.90 -7.30
C LEU A 352 -28.18 -7.71 -5.78
N LEU A 353 -27.52 -8.60 -5.05
CA LEU A 353 -27.45 -8.59 -3.60
C LEU A 353 -25.99 -8.45 -3.17
N SER A 354 -25.75 -7.79 -2.03
CA SER A 354 -24.44 -7.62 -1.45
C SER A 354 -24.43 -8.07 0.01
N PHE A 355 -23.60 -9.04 0.31
CA PHE A 355 -23.40 -9.62 1.63
C PHE A 355 -21.94 -9.45 2.06
N PRO A 356 -21.50 -8.23 2.45
CA PRO A 356 -20.13 -8.00 2.86
C PRO A 356 -19.81 -8.83 4.11
N GLN A 357 -18.66 -9.49 4.10
CA GLN A 357 -18.15 -10.15 5.30
C GLN A 357 -17.73 -9.06 6.29
N ARG A 358 -18.32 -9.10 7.48
CA ARG A 358 -17.89 -8.28 8.62
C ARG A 358 -16.84 -9.05 9.38
N ASP A 359 -15.68 -8.42 9.61
CA ASP A 359 -14.58 -8.97 10.41
C ASP A 359 -14.90 -9.03 11.92
N ASP A 360 -16.12 -8.72 12.31
CA ASP A 360 -16.54 -8.80 13.71
C ASP A 360 -16.64 -10.26 14.15
N ALA A 361 -15.62 -10.68 14.90
CA ALA A 361 -15.48 -12.03 15.44
C ALA A 361 -16.66 -12.52 16.34
N PHE A 362 -17.70 -11.69 16.54
CA PHE A 362 -18.87 -11.98 17.34
C PHE A 362 -20.14 -12.33 16.54
N GLU A 363 -20.22 -12.07 15.25
CA GLU A 363 -21.33 -12.54 14.42
C GLU A 363 -20.96 -13.88 13.76
N MET A 364 -21.16 -14.98 14.48
CA MET A 364 -21.05 -16.35 13.92
C MET A 364 -22.17 -16.68 12.92
N THR A 365 -23.06 -15.74 12.61
CA THR A 365 -24.20 -15.97 11.72
C THR A 365 -23.96 -15.29 10.37
N LYS A 366 -24.01 -16.10 9.30
CA LYS A 366 -24.00 -15.60 7.92
C LYS A 366 -25.22 -14.68 7.71
N PRO A 367 -25.07 -13.54 6.98
CA PRO A 367 -26.17 -12.59 6.75
C PRO A 367 -27.23 -13.09 5.75
N TYR A 368 -27.22 -14.36 5.40
CA TYR A 368 -28.11 -14.99 4.44
C TYR A 368 -28.49 -16.41 4.89
N SER A 369 -29.59 -16.92 4.29
CA SER A 369 -30.09 -18.27 4.59
C SER A 369 -29.15 -19.37 4.10
N SER A 370 -29.26 -20.56 4.66
CA SER A 370 -28.48 -21.72 4.21
C SER A 370 -28.71 -22.05 2.71
N LYS A 371 -29.91 -21.77 2.18
CA LYS A 371 -30.22 -21.95 0.78
C LYS A 371 -29.43 -20.98 -0.10
N THR A 372 -29.37 -19.70 0.26
CA THR A 372 -28.55 -18.69 -0.44
C THR A 372 -27.07 -19.03 -0.32
N GLY A 373 -26.62 -19.48 0.86
CA GLY A 373 -25.26 -19.95 1.04
C GLY A 373 -24.86 -21.09 0.11
N ALA A 374 -25.74 -22.09 -0.06
CA ALA A 374 -25.50 -23.19 -1.00
C ALA A 374 -25.40 -22.72 -2.47
N ILE A 375 -26.19 -21.73 -2.86
CA ILE A 375 -26.10 -21.12 -4.20
C ILE A 375 -24.76 -20.40 -4.37
N ILE A 376 -24.35 -19.58 -3.39
CA ILE A 376 -23.06 -18.88 -3.40
C ILE A 376 -21.91 -19.89 -3.50
N ASP A 377 -21.91 -20.94 -2.70
CA ASP A 377 -20.87 -21.98 -2.69
C ASP A 377 -20.81 -22.72 -4.04
N SER A 378 -21.96 -22.98 -4.68
CA SER A 378 -22.04 -23.59 -6.00
C SER A 378 -21.48 -22.67 -7.10
N GLU A 379 -21.87 -21.40 -7.08
CA GLU A 379 -21.39 -20.39 -8.05
C GLU A 379 -19.89 -20.17 -7.95
N VAL A 380 -19.36 -20.01 -6.74
CA VAL A 380 -17.92 -19.86 -6.52
C VAL A 380 -17.14 -21.06 -7.07
N ARG A 381 -17.62 -22.27 -6.79
CA ARG A 381 -16.98 -23.51 -7.30
C ARG A 381 -17.02 -23.56 -8.83
N GLU A 382 -18.16 -23.21 -9.44
CA GLU A 382 -18.32 -23.20 -10.90
C GLU A 382 -17.39 -22.16 -11.54
N TRP A 383 -17.31 -20.96 -10.98
CA TRP A 383 -16.48 -19.88 -11.53
C TRP A 383 -14.99 -20.18 -11.42
N VAL A 384 -14.54 -20.74 -10.29
CA VAL A 384 -13.14 -21.19 -10.12
C VAL A 384 -12.82 -22.32 -11.09
N ALA A 385 -13.74 -23.27 -11.30
CA ALA A 385 -13.55 -24.36 -12.26
C ALA A 385 -13.39 -23.85 -13.68
N LYS A 386 -14.25 -22.90 -14.13
CA LYS A 386 -14.13 -22.27 -15.46
C LYS A 386 -12.81 -21.52 -15.64
N ALA A 387 -12.40 -20.76 -14.62
CA ALA A 387 -11.13 -20.06 -14.66
C ALA A 387 -9.94 -21.04 -14.73
N TYR A 388 -10.02 -22.13 -13.98
CA TYR A 388 -8.98 -23.17 -14.01
C TYR A 388 -8.89 -23.88 -15.36
N GLU A 389 -10.04 -24.26 -15.94
CA GLU A 389 -10.09 -24.87 -17.27
C GLU A 389 -9.49 -23.95 -18.35
N ARG A 390 -9.85 -22.65 -18.33
CA ARG A 390 -9.24 -21.66 -19.23
C ARG A 390 -7.74 -21.54 -19.02
N THR A 391 -7.28 -21.55 -17.75
CA THR A 391 -5.86 -21.46 -17.42
C THR A 391 -5.09 -22.68 -17.89
N VAL A 392 -5.62 -23.89 -17.69
CA VAL A 392 -5.01 -25.13 -18.18
C VAL A 392 -4.86 -25.10 -19.70
N GLN A 393 -5.93 -24.70 -20.40
CA GLN A 393 -5.89 -24.56 -21.86
C GLN A 393 -4.80 -23.57 -22.30
N LEU A 394 -4.71 -22.41 -21.66
CA LEU A 394 -3.69 -21.39 -21.97
C LEU A 394 -2.26 -21.90 -21.72
N ILE A 395 -2.03 -22.64 -20.63
CA ILE A 395 -0.73 -23.25 -20.34
C ILE A 395 -0.39 -24.36 -21.34
N GLU A 396 -1.37 -25.13 -21.81
CA GLU A 396 -1.17 -26.14 -22.87
C GLU A 396 -0.79 -25.49 -24.20
N GLU A 397 -1.47 -24.38 -24.57
CA GLU A 397 -1.16 -23.61 -25.79
C GLU A 397 0.27 -23.06 -25.77
N HIS A 398 0.79 -22.71 -24.58
CA HIS A 398 2.12 -22.09 -24.38
C HIS A 398 3.10 -22.99 -23.63
N LYS A 399 2.92 -24.30 -23.69
CA LYS A 399 3.69 -25.28 -22.93
C LYS A 399 5.21 -25.16 -23.10
N GLU A 400 5.67 -24.93 -24.32
CA GLU A 400 7.08 -24.77 -24.63
C GLU A 400 7.69 -23.51 -24.00
N GLN A 401 6.96 -22.39 -24.06
CA GLN A 401 7.39 -21.14 -23.46
C GLN A 401 7.44 -21.22 -21.93
N VAL A 402 6.47 -21.89 -21.29
CA VAL A 402 6.53 -22.15 -19.85
C VAL A 402 7.78 -22.95 -19.47
N ALA A 403 8.11 -24.01 -20.24
CA ALA A 403 9.30 -24.80 -20.00
C ALA A 403 10.60 -23.97 -20.18
N GLN A 404 10.68 -23.14 -21.23
CA GLN A 404 11.84 -22.27 -21.48
C GLN A 404 12.04 -21.25 -20.34
N ILE A 405 10.97 -20.61 -19.87
CA ILE A 405 11.03 -19.69 -18.73
C ILE A 405 11.46 -20.42 -17.46
N ALA A 406 10.92 -21.63 -17.22
CA ALA A 406 11.27 -22.42 -16.04
C ALA A 406 12.75 -22.83 -16.02
N GLU A 407 13.29 -23.29 -17.15
CA GLU A 407 14.71 -23.65 -17.24
C GLU A 407 15.61 -22.41 -17.10
N LEU A 408 15.21 -21.25 -17.68
CA LEU A 408 15.94 -20.00 -17.52
C LEU A 408 15.90 -19.48 -16.07
N LEU A 409 14.77 -19.69 -15.35
CA LEU A 409 14.67 -19.42 -13.90
C LEU A 409 15.58 -20.30 -13.07
N LEU A 410 15.72 -21.58 -13.44
CA LEU A 410 16.65 -22.50 -12.76
C LEU A 410 18.11 -22.09 -12.93
N GLU A 411 18.45 -21.47 -14.06
CA GLU A 411 19.80 -20.99 -14.36
C GLU A 411 20.08 -19.65 -13.68
N LYS A 412 19.21 -18.64 -13.89
CA LYS A 412 19.44 -17.24 -13.46
C LYS A 412 18.87 -16.91 -12.08
N GLU A 413 17.97 -17.73 -11.53
CA GLU A 413 17.21 -17.53 -10.27
C GLU A 413 16.28 -16.32 -10.26
N VAL A 414 16.54 -15.32 -11.08
CA VAL A 414 15.76 -14.09 -11.24
C VAL A 414 15.66 -13.76 -12.71
N LEU A 415 14.43 -13.50 -13.19
CA LEU A 415 14.15 -13.02 -14.53
C LEU A 415 13.49 -11.65 -14.47
N HIS A 416 14.00 -10.73 -15.25
CA HIS A 416 13.41 -9.42 -15.49
C HIS A 416 12.57 -9.43 -16.77
N GLN A 417 11.81 -8.36 -17.00
CA GLN A 417 10.92 -8.29 -18.14
C GLN A 417 11.65 -8.46 -19.48
N ASP A 418 12.87 -7.95 -19.62
CA ASP A 418 13.64 -8.10 -20.87
C ASP A 418 13.94 -9.58 -21.19
N ASP A 419 14.17 -10.41 -20.17
CA ASP A 419 14.33 -11.85 -20.35
C ASP A 419 13.02 -12.50 -20.80
N LEU A 420 11.88 -12.04 -20.27
CA LEU A 420 10.55 -12.53 -20.66
C LEU A 420 10.19 -12.12 -22.09
N VAL A 421 10.45 -10.87 -22.49
CA VAL A 421 10.25 -10.40 -23.86
C VAL A 421 11.08 -11.21 -24.85
N ARG A 422 12.31 -11.57 -24.48
CA ARG A 422 13.20 -12.38 -25.33
C ARG A 422 12.65 -13.77 -25.60
N VAL A 423 11.96 -14.39 -24.62
CA VAL A 423 11.41 -15.75 -24.73
C VAL A 423 9.99 -15.76 -25.25
N LEU A 424 9.14 -14.84 -24.75
CA LEU A 424 7.69 -14.81 -25.01
C LEU A 424 7.31 -13.90 -26.18
N GLY A 425 8.25 -13.05 -26.64
CA GLY A 425 7.95 -11.96 -27.58
C GLY A 425 7.29 -10.77 -26.89
N GLU A 426 6.95 -9.76 -27.67
CA GLU A 426 6.18 -8.62 -27.12
C GLU A 426 4.79 -9.06 -26.69
N ARG A 427 4.27 -8.41 -25.65
CA ARG A 427 2.94 -8.71 -25.14
C ARG A 427 1.90 -8.39 -26.23
N PRO A 428 0.98 -9.34 -26.54
CA PRO A 428 0.05 -9.18 -27.67
C PRO A 428 -1.02 -8.10 -27.45
N PHE A 429 -1.15 -7.61 -26.24
CA PHE A 429 -2.17 -6.61 -25.87
C PHE A 429 -1.52 -5.26 -25.62
N GLN A 430 -1.97 -4.22 -26.35
CA GLN A 430 -1.60 -2.84 -26.09
C GLN A 430 -2.70 -2.20 -25.23
N SER A 431 -2.31 -1.67 -24.07
CA SER A 431 -3.23 -0.87 -23.26
C SER A 431 -3.48 0.47 -23.95
N SER A 432 -4.75 0.90 -24.00
CA SER A 432 -5.12 2.24 -24.48
C SER A 432 -4.67 3.37 -23.55
N GLU A 433 -4.37 3.03 -22.31
CA GLU A 433 -3.83 3.94 -21.30
C GLU A 433 -2.41 3.52 -20.89
N LEU A 434 -1.55 4.51 -20.66
CA LEU A 434 -0.20 4.29 -20.15
C LEU A 434 -0.27 3.56 -18.82
N THR A 435 0.18 2.32 -18.79
CA THR A 435 0.32 1.55 -17.55
C THR A 435 1.39 2.16 -16.64
N ASN A 436 1.39 1.82 -15.36
CA ASN A 436 2.48 2.23 -14.46
C ASN A 436 3.85 1.74 -14.97
N TYR A 437 3.86 0.63 -15.69
CA TYR A 437 5.06 0.11 -16.35
C TYR A 437 5.51 0.97 -17.54
N ASP A 438 4.57 1.41 -18.39
CA ASP A 438 4.90 2.30 -19.52
C ASP A 438 5.45 3.63 -19.01
N ARG A 439 4.88 4.15 -17.93
CA ARG A 439 5.40 5.33 -17.22
C ARG A 439 6.81 5.11 -16.65
N PHE A 440 7.08 3.91 -16.12
CA PHE A 440 8.41 3.52 -15.68
C PHE A 440 9.41 3.53 -16.84
N LYS A 441 9.05 2.97 -18.01
CA LYS A 441 9.90 2.99 -19.23
C LYS A 441 10.11 4.40 -19.79
N LEU A 442 9.06 5.20 -19.88
CA LEU A 442 9.15 6.58 -20.38
C LEU A 442 10.11 7.44 -19.55
N GLY A 443 10.16 7.24 -18.24
CA GLY A 443 11.12 7.91 -17.37
C GLY A 443 12.58 7.61 -17.73
N PHE A 444 12.90 6.45 -18.32
CA PHE A 444 14.24 6.14 -18.84
C PHE A 444 14.52 6.85 -20.16
N GLN A 445 13.55 6.91 -21.09
CA GLN A 445 13.73 7.50 -22.42
C GLN A 445 13.89 9.02 -22.38
N GLU A 446 13.11 9.73 -21.55
CA GLU A 446 13.20 11.18 -21.39
C GLU A 446 14.54 11.64 -20.79
N GLU A 447 15.22 10.80 -20.02
CA GLU A 447 16.52 11.15 -19.43
C GLU A 447 17.70 10.77 -20.31
N ASP A 448 17.58 9.70 -21.08
CA ASP A 448 18.59 9.36 -22.10
C ASP A 448 18.61 10.42 -23.20
N GLU A 449 17.46 10.98 -23.58
CA GLU A 449 17.36 12.12 -24.49
C GLU A 449 17.94 13.42 -23.90
N LYS A 450 17.68 13.69 -22.61
CA LYS A 450 18.24 14.85 -21.89
C LYS A 450 19.74 14.74 -21.65
N SER A 451 20.24 13.55 -21.35
CA SER A 451 21.67 13.32 -21.18
C SER A 451 22.42 13.38 -22.54
N GLY A 452 21.80 12.89 -23.61
CA GLY A 452 22.31 13.04 -24.96
C GLY A 452 22.38 14.50 -25.42
N GLN A 453 21.37 15.33 -25.15
CA GLN A 453 21.36 16.76 -25.43
C GLN A 453 22.42 17.55 -24.65
N ILE A 454 22.64 17.18 -23.36
CA ILE A 454 23.68 17.83 -22.54
C ILE A 454 25.09 17.46 -23.01
N GLU A 455 25.30 16.25 -23.55
CA GLU A 455 26.58 15.89 -24.17
C GLU A 455 26.79 16.58 -25.52
N GLU A 456 25.74 16.71 -26.36
CA GLU A 456 25.80 17.47 -27.61
C GLU A 456 26.06 18.97 -27.38
N ASP A 457 25.41 19.59 -26.38
CA ASP A 457 25.68 21.00 -26.03
C ASP A 457 27.08 21.19 -25.45
N ARG A 458 27.62 20.26 -24.69
CA ARG A 458 29.00 20.32 -24.19
C ARG A 458 30.05 20.12 -25.28
N THR A 459 29.75 19.35 -26.30
CA THR A 459 30.63 19.21 -27.48
C THR A 459 30.54 20.41 -28.40
N ALA A 460 29.38 21.07 -28.52
CA ALA A 460 29.20 22.29 -29.29
C ALA A 460 29.88 23.53 -28.64
N GLU A 461 29.92 23.63 -27.32
CA GLU A 461 30.63 24.71 -26.63
C GLU A 461 32.17 24.57 -26.67
N ASN A 462 32.70 23.37 -26.90
CA ASN A 462 34.16 23.14 -26.96
C ASN A 462 34.77 23.36 -28.32
N ASP A 463 33.97 23.56 -29.40
CA ASP A 463 34.46 23.78 -30.77
C ASP A 463 34.48 25.27 -31.16
N GLY A 464 34.17 26.18 -30.23
CA GLY A 464 34.03 27.62 -30.44
C GLY A 464 35.21 28.49 -29.97
N SER A 465 36.39 27.95 -29.73
CA SER A 465 37.56 28.77 -29.36
C SER A 465 38.36 29.18 -30.58
N SER A 466 38.01 30.35 -31.16
CA SER A 466 38.85 31.10 -32.08
C SER A 466 39.99 31.80 -31.33
N PRO A 467 41.22 31.76 -31.78
CA PRO A 467 42.35 32.43 -31.10
C PRO A 467 42.24 33.94 -31.29
N LEU A 468 42.25 34.67 -30.18
CA LEU A 468 42.41 36.12 -30.17
C LEU A 468 43.87 36.48 -30.58
N GLU A 469 44.03 37.17 -31.72
CA GLU A 469 45.28 37.85 -32.07
C GLU A 469 45.54 39.02 -31.09
N PRO A 470 46.81 39.30 -30.72
CA PRO A 470 47.12 40.41 -29.84
C PRO A 470 47.20 41.73 -30.66
N GLU A 471 46.36 42.71 -30.30
CA GLU A 471 46.48 44.07 -30.74
C GLU A 471 47.77 44.72 -30.23
N VAL A 472 48.61 45.16 -31.17
CA VAL A 472 49.80 45.99 -30.90
C VAL A 472 49.38 47.46 -30.82
N VAL A 473 49.57 48.10 -29.68
CA VAL A 473 49.39 49.53 -29.46
C VAL A 473 50.73 50.23 -29.81
N PRO A 474 50.75 51.18 -30.70
CA PRO A 474 51.94 51.99 -30.95
C PRO A 474 52.04 53.19 -29.98
N THR A 475 53.23 53.45 -29.52
CA THR A 475 53.76 54.51 -28.67
C THR A 475 53.14 55.88 -28.70
#